data_66fadc0b7c0561eea1c10f045a5b002c
#
_entry.id   66fadc0b7c0561eea1c10f045a5b002c
#
_cell.length_a   1.000
_cell.length_b   1.000
_cell.length_c   1.000
_cell.angle_alpha   90.00
_cell.angle_beta   90.00
_cell.angle_gamma   90.00
#
_symmetry.space_group_name_H-M   'P 1'
#
loop_
_entity.id
_entity.type
_entity.pdbx_description
1 polymer ?
#
loop_
_entity_poly.entity_id
_entity_poly.type
_entity_poly.pdbx_seq_one_letter_code
_entity_poly.pdbx_strand_id
1 'polypeptide(L)'
;AKCIKLGASDYLPKPLNGTILMAKSIASLEAKYFRAREQELLKELNLKATTCPLTGIYNRQVVFDKIEECFDDQKKSNKKEFALLSMDIDFFKSINDTYGHPGGDEVLKAVANTLREACGENIVGRVGGEEFIAIIESKKDKTLEEYCESIRKSVIDLSIPFQDNKINITISGGVIKSSEVKDQEEFVNIADERLYKAKEGGRNQFIYS
;
A
#
# COMPACT_ATOMS: atom_id res chain seq x y z
N ALA A 1 45.02 -17.78 0.57
CA ALA A 1 43.84 -18.66 0.59
C ALA A 1 43.23 -18.87 1.99
N LYS A 2 44.05 -19.02 3.07
CA LYS A 2 43.55 -19.28 4.44
C LYS A 2 42.85 -18.05 5.04
N CYS A 3 43.33 -16.82 4.79
CA CYS A 3 42.74 -15.59 5.32
C CYS A 3 41.35 -15.30 4.74
N ILE A 4 41.12 -15.56 3.46
CA ILE A 4 39.80 -15.38 2.81
C ILE A 4 38.76 -16.34 3.38
N LYS A 5 39.15 -17.60 3.70
CA LYS A 5 38.29 -18.56 4.40
C LYS A 5 37.92 -18.13 5.82
N LEU A 6 38.70 -17.25 6.45
CA LEU A 6 38.49 -16.68 7.76
C LEU A 6 37.74 -15.33 7.74
N GLY A 7 37.21 -14.94 6.57
CA GLY A 7 36.40 -13.72 6.43
C GLY A 7 37.14 -12.47 5.99
N ALA A 8 38.42 -12.57 5.63
CA ALA A 8 39.14 -11.44 5.02
C ALA A 8 38.63 -11.17 3.60
N SER A 9 38.32 -9.95 3.27
CA SER A 9 37.85 -9.54 1.92
C SER A 9 38.95 -9.68 0.86
N ASP A 10 40.21 -9.46 1.23
CA ASP A 10 41.38 -9.59 0.39
C ASP A 10 42.66 -9.71 1.21
N TYR A 11 43.82 -9.95 0.57
CA TYR A 11 45.12 -9.98 1.20
C TYR A 11 46.19 -9.28 0.37
N LEU A 12 47.23 -8.77 1.03
CA LEU A 12 48.37 -8.14 0.42
C LEU A 12 49.66 -8.90 0.80
N PRO A 13 50.42 -9.42 -0.16
CA PRO A 13 51.70 -10.07 0.10
C PRO A 13 52.77 -9.06 0.52
N LYS A 14 53.71 -9.50 1.35
CA LYS A 14 54.93 -8.72 1.66
C LYS A 14 56.06 -9.14 0.69
N PRO A 15 56.92 -8.18 0.25
CA PRO A 15 56.91 -6.78 0.51
C PRO A 15 55.73 -6.05 -0.15
N LEU A 16 55.20 -5.01 0.48
CA LEU A 16 54.04 -4.23 -0.01
C LEU A 16 54.41 -3.51 -1.31
N ASN A 17 53.65 -3.75 -2.35
CA ASN A 17 53.76 -3.03 -3.63
C ASN A 17 52.66 -1.98 -3.70
N GLY A 18 53.04 -0.70 -3.78
CA GLY A 18 52.13 0.44 -3.80
C GLY A 18 51.12 0.36 -4.98
N THR A 19 51.55 -0.09 -6.15
CA THR A 19 50.68 -0.21 -7.31
C THR A 19 49.59 -1.29 -7.11
N ILE A 20 49.97 -2.42 -6.53
CA ILE A 20 48.98 -3.50 -6.20
C ILE A 20 47.99 -3.02 -5.11
N LEU A 21 48.52 -2.31 -4.08
CA LEU A 21 47.68 -1.76 -3.03
C LEU A 21 46.64 -0.79 -3.62
N MET A 22 47.11 0.15 -4.47
CA MET A 22 46.24 1.13 -5.11
C MET A 22 45.19 0.48 -6.01
N ALA A 23 45.59 -0.47 -6.87
CA ALA A 23 44.68 -1.19 -7.73
C ALA A 23 43.60 -1.96 -6.94
N LYS A 24 43.97 -2.67 -5.88
CA LYS A 24 43.03 -3.38 -5.02
C LYS A 24 42.09 -2.44 -4.26
N SER A 25 42.59 -1.28 -3.79
CA SER A 25 41.79 -0.26 -3.13
C SER A 25 40.75 0.33 -4.08
N ILE A 26 41.16 0.67 -5.30
CA ILE A 26 40.26 1.16 -6.35
C ILE A 26 39.19 0.12 -6.66
N ALA A 27 39.58 -1.13 -6.95
CA ALA A 27 38.63 -2.19 -7.25
C ALA A 27 37.63 -2.46 -6.09
N SER A 28 38.11 -2.36 -4.83
CA SER A 28 37.22 -2.49 -3.66
C SER A 28 36.23 -1.33 -3.55
N LEU A 29 36.66 -0.09 -3.83
CA LEU A 29 35.80 1.08 -3.83
C LEU A 29 34.77 1.01 -4.97
N GLU A 30 35.20 0.66 -6.16
CA GLU A 30 34.31 0.45 -7.31
C GLU A 30 33.24 -0.64 -7.01
N ALA A 31 33.68 -1.77 -6.48
CA ALA A 31 32.74 -2.85 -6.11
C ALA A 31 31.71 -2.39 -5.07
N LYS A 32 32.11 -1.58 -4.08
CA LYS A 32 31.16 -0.99 -3.11
C LYS A 32 30.19 -0.01 -3.77
N TYR A 33 30.70 0.84 -4.66
CA TYR A 33 29.89 1.80 -5.40
C TYR A 33 28.85 1.09 -6.27
N PHE A 34 29.25 0.09 -7.06
CA PHE A 34 28.35 -0.66 -7.91
C PHE A 34 27.28 -1.43 -7.10
N ARG A 35 27.66 -2.07 -5.99
CA ARG A 35 26.68 -2.73 -5.09
C ARG A 35 25.68 -1.75 -4.49
N ALA A 36 26.13 -0.59 -4.05
CA ALA A 36 25.23 0.43 -3.52
C ALA A 36 24.25 0.92 -4.60
N ARG A 37 24.76 1.14 -5.82
CA ARG A 37 23.94 1.57 -6.97
C ARG A 37 22.94 0.50 -7.40
N GLU A 38 23.35 -0.75 -7.42
CA GLU A 38 22.48 -1.90 -7.70
C GLU A 38 21.34 -1.98 -6.68
N GLN A 39 21.66 -1.89 -5.38
CA GLN A 39 20.64 -1.89 -4.32
C GLN A 39 19.66 -0.73 -4.44
N GLU A 40 20.13 0.46 -4.80
CA GLU A 40 19.27 1.62 -5.02
C GLU A 40 18.31 1.40 -6.20
N LEU A 41 18.82 0.89 -7.32
CA LEU A 41 18.01 0.57 -8.50
C LEU A 41 16.99 -0.53 -8.20
N LEU A 42 17.37 -1.57 -7.45
CA LEU A 42 16.45 -2.63 -7.05
C LEU A 42 15.32 -2.09 -6.15
N LYS A 43 15.63 -1.18 -5.22
CA LYS A 43 14.60 -0.52 -4.39
C LYS A 43 13.66 0.33 -5.26
N GLU A 44 14.21 1.09 -6.20
CA GLU A 44 13.40 1.92 -7.11
C GLU A 44 12.50 1.07 -8.00
N LEU A 45 13.02 -0.01 -8.56
CA LEU A 45 12.24 -0.97 -9.37
C LEU A 45 11.14 -1.63 -8.55
N ASN A 46 11.45 -2.07 -7.33
CA ASN A 46 10.46 -2.67 -6.44
C ASN A 46 9.34 -1.67 -6.10
N LEU A 47 9.70 -0.43 -5.78
CA LEU A 47 8.72 0.62 -5.49
C LEU A 47 7.79 0.86 -6.69
N LYS A 48 8.34 0.98 -7.90
CA LYS A 48 7.55 1.14 -9.14
C LYS A 48 6.67 -0.07 -9.44
N ALA A 49 7.13 -1.28 -9.12
CA ALA A 49 6.37 -2.50 -9.35
C ALA A 49 5.24 -2.72 -8.33
N THR A 50 5.36 -2.15 -7.12
CA THR A 50 4.46 -2.46 -6.00
C THR A 50 3.51 -1.32 -5.63
N THR A 51 3.78 -0.09 -6.05
CA THR A 51 2.97 1.07 -5.65
C THR A 51 2.30 1.76 -6.84
N CYS A 52 1.21 2.45 -6.56
CA CYS A 52 0.56 3.36 -7.50
C CYS A 52 1.42 4.63 -7.66
N PRO A 53 1.87 4.99 -8.88
CA PRO A 53 2.76 6.15 -9.08
C PRO A 53 2.17 7.49 -8.63
N LEU A 54 0.84 7.63 -8.67
CA LEU A 54 0.16 8.86 -8.27
C LEU A 54 0.07 9.00 -6.75
N THR A 55 -0.27 7.89 -6.06
CA THR A 55 -0.68 7.93 -4.64
C THR A 55 0.38 7.39 -3.68
N GLY A 56 1.33 6.60 -4.17
CA GLY A 56 2.40 6.00 -3.36
C GLY A 56 1.97 4.85 -2.44
N ILE A 57 0.68 4.51 -2.38
CA ILE A 57 0.20 3.29 -1.70
C ILE A 57 0.27 2.09 -2.66
N TYR A 58 0.00 0.88 -2.17
CA TYR A 58 0.07 -0.31 -3.00
C TYR A 58 -0.80 -0.21 -4.26
N ASN A 59 -0.32 -0.83 -5.33
CA ASN A 59 -1.08 -0.94 -6.56
C ASN A 59 -2.04 -2.15 -6.51
N ARG A 60 -2.91 -2.26 -7.52
CA ARG A 60 -3.89 -3.35 -7.65
C ARG A 60 -3.26 -4.74 -7.49
N GLN A 61 -2.15 -5.00 -8.19
CA GLN A 61 -1.53 -6.32 -8.19
C GLN A 61 -1.13 -6.75 -6.78
N VAL A 62 -0.43 -5.88 -6.05
CA VAL A 62 0.02 -6.18 -4.67
C VAL A 62 -1.15 -6.42 -3.73
N VAL A 63 -2.24 -5.65 -3.87
CA VAL A 63 -3.44 -5.85 -3.02
C VAL A 63 -4.02 -7.24 -3.23
N PHE A 64 -4.19 -7.68 -4.49
CA PHE A 64 -4.77 -8.99 -4.80
C PHE A 64 -3.83 -10.13 -4.40
N ASP A 65 -2.52 -10.00 -4.62
CA ASP A 65 -1.52 -10.97 -4.16
C ASP A 65 -1.58 -11.13 -2.62
N LYS A 66 -1.81 -10.03 -1.90
CA LYS A 66 -1.93 -10.06 -0.44
C LYS A 66 -3.25 -10.68 0.05
N ILE A 67 -4.34 -10.50 -0.66
CA ILE A 67 -5.60 -11.21 -0.36
C ILE A 67 -5.37 -12.72 -0.49
N GLU A 68 -4.75 -13.18 -1.58
CA GLU A 68 -4.43 -14.59 -1.80
C GLU A 68 -3.51 -15.14 -0.68
N GLU A 69 -2.45 -14.41 -0.34
CA GLU A 69 -1.53 -14.78 0.74
C GLU A 69 -2.26 -14.92 2.10
N CYS A 70 -3.16 -14.00 2.43
CA CYS A 70 -3.96 -14.06 3.66
C CYS A 70 -4.87 -15.30 3.73
N PHE A 71 -5.54 -15.66 2.63
CA PHE A 71 -6.35 -16.86 2.56
C PHE A 71 -5.52 -18.14 2.67
N ASP A 72 -4.37 -18.20 2.01
CA ASP A 72 -3.46 -19.33 2.06
C ASP A 72 -2.89 -19.53 3.48
N ASP A 73 -2.54 -18.47 4.14
CA ASP A 73 -2.06 -18.48 5.51
C ASP A 73 -3.14 -18.90 6.51
N GLN A 74 -4.39 -18.47 6.30
CA GLN A 74 -5.53 -18.88 7.12
C GLN A 74 -5.79 -20.39 7.00
N LYS A 75 -5.69 -20.97 5.80
CA LYS A 75 -5.82 -22.41 5.56
C LYS A 75 -4.71 -23.24 6.24
N LYS A 76 -3.48 -22.71 6.30
CA LYS A 76 -2.30 -23.44 6.81
C LYS A 76 -2.16 -23.42 8.33
N SER A 77 -2.62 -22.39 9.04
CA SER A 77 -2.20 -22.16 10.43
C SER A 77 -3.26 -21.70 11.42
N ASN A 78 -4.55 -21.83 11.13
CA ASN A 78 -5.61 -21.32 12.02
C ASN A 78 -5.38 -19.85 12.46
N LYS A 79 -4.85 -19.02 11.53
CA LYS A 79 -4.51 -17.63 11.76
C LYS A 79 -5.76 -16.74 11.91
N LYS A 80 -5.52 -15.54 12.40
CA LYS A 80 -6.50 -14.51 12.73
C LYS A 80 -7.44 -14.21 11.55
N GLU A 81 -8.69 -13.97 11.88
CA GLU A 81 -9.67 -13.38 10.99
C GLU A 81 -9.17 -12.04 10.46
N PHE A 82 -9.39 -11.78 9.19
CA PHE A 82 -9.12 -10.50 8.55
C PHE A 82 -10.38 -10.02 7.83
N ALA A 83 -10.43 -8.72 7.55
CA ALA A 83 -11.53 -8.09 6.84
C ALA A 83 -11.01 -7.36 5.60
N LEU A 84 -11.85 -7.30 4.58
CA LEU A 84 -11.65 -6.47 3.39
C LEU A 84 -12.60 -5.29 3.46
N LEU A 85 -12.06 -4.11 3.17
CA LEU A 85 -12.80 -2.88 2.95
C LEU A 85 -12.62 -2.49 1.48
N SER A 86 -13.68 -2.61 0.67
CA SER A 86 -13.74 -2.02 -0.66
C SER A 86 -14.31 -0.61 -0.53
N MET A 87 -13.59 0.40 -1.00
CA MET A 87 -13.90 1.82 -0.78
C MET A 87 -13.84 2.61 -2.08
N ASP A 88 -14.66 3.65 -2.19
CA ASP A 88 -14.71 4.52 -3.36
C ASP A 88 -15.03 5.96 -2.94
N ILE A 89 -14.39 6.94 -3.60
CA ILE A 89 -14.60 8.36 -3.33
C ILE A 89 -15.95 8.78 -3.91
N ASP A 90 -16.82 9.28 -3.06
CA ASP A 90 -18.14 9.73 -3.47
C ASP A 90 -18.08 10.92 -4.44
N PHE A 91 -18.85 10.83 -5.49
CA PHE A 91 -18.96 11.89 -6.51
C PHE A 91 -17.64 12.30 -7.18
N PHE A 92 -16.66 11.42 -7.28
CA PHE A 92 -15.33 11.74 -7.82
C PHE A 92 -15.38 12.28 -9.25
N LYS A 93 -16.30 11.76 -10.09
CA LYS A 93 -16.54 12.33 -11.41
C LYS A 93 -16.91 13.82 -11.37
N SER A 94 -17.80 14.23 -10.44
CA SER A 94 -18.19 15.62 -10.28
C SER A 94 -17.01 16.50 -9.84
N ILE A 95 -16.09 15.95 -9.05
CA ILE A 95 -14.85 16.64 -8.67
C ILE A 95 -13.99 16.88 -9.91
N ASN A 96 -13.79 15.88 -10.75
CA ASN A 96 -13.06 16.03 -12.01
C ASN A 96 -13.74 17.02 -12.98
N ASP A 97 -15.06 16.98 -13.06
CA ASP A 97 -15.83 17.88 -13.92
C ASP A 97 -15.73 19.34 -13.44
N THR A 98 -15.57 19.57 -12.13
CA THR A 98 -15.50 20.90 -11.52
C THR A 98 -14.08 21.48 -11.47
N TYR A 99 -13.11 20.64 -11.06
CA TYR A 99 -11.73 21.08 -10.77
C TYR A 99 -10.70 20.55 -11.77
N GLY A 100 -11.16 19.81 -12.78
CA GLY A 100 -10.29 19.12 -13.74
C GLY A 100 -9.56 17.93 -13.14
N HIS A 101 -8.88 17.14 -13.97
CA HIS A 101 -8.06 16.02 -13.52
C HIS A 101 -6.98 16.39 -12.49
N PRO A 102 -6.32 17.57 -12.57
CA PRO A 102 -5.37 17.95 -11.52
C PRO A 102 -6.01 18.07 -10.13
N GLY A 103 -7.26 18.55 -10.03
CA GLY A 103 -8.00 18.60 -8.77
C GLY A 103 -8.34 17.19 -8.25
N GLY A 104 -8.77 16.30 -9.15
CA GLY A 104 -8.98 14.89 -8.83
C GLY A 104 -7.71 14.18 -8.35
N ASP A 105 -6.57 14.47 -8.97
CA ASP A 105 -5.28 13.91 -8.56
C ASP A 105 -4.87 14.33 -7.14
N GLU A 106 -5.11 15.59 -6.76
CA GLU A 106 -4.87 16.05 -5.39
C GLU A 106 -5.81 15.36 -4.38
N VAL A 107 -7.07 15.15 -4.75
CA VAL A 107 -8.02 14.38 -3.94
C VAL A 107 -7.54 12.94 -3.76
N LEU A 108 -7.13 12.25 -4.82
CA LEU A 108 -6.61 10.89 -4.76
C LEU A 108 -5.37 10.77 -3.86
N LYS A 109 -4.45 11.72 -3.94
CA LYS A 109 -3.25 11.76 -3.08
C LYS A 109 -3.63 11.99 -1.62
N ALA A 110 -4.53 12.92 -1.34
CA ALA A 110 -4.97 13.22 0.02
C ALA A 110 -5.67 12.03 0.66
N VAL A 111 -6.62 11.40 -0.05
CA VAL A 111 -7.30 10.18 0.41
C VAL A 111 -6.31 9.05 0.67
N ALA A 112 -5.41 8.78 -0.27
CA ALA A 112 -4.42 7.71 -0.11
C ALA A 112 -3.52 7.90 1.12
N ASN A 113 -3.07 9.14 1.37
CA ASN A 113 -2.30 9.48 2.57
C ASN A 113 -3.11 9.25 3.85
N THR A 114 -4.36 9.74 3.88
CA THR A 114 -5.26 9.56 5.02
C THR A 114 -5.55 8.08 5.29
N LEU A 115 -5.83 7.30 4.25
CA LEU A 115 -6.05 5.87 4.39
C LEU A 115 -4.79 5.15 4.89
N ARG A 116 -3.60 5.50 4.38
CA ARG A 116 -2.33 4.93 4.85
C ARG A 116 -2.09 5.21 6.33
N GLU A 117 -2.36 6.43 6.79
CA GLU A 117 -2.23 6.81 8.20
C GLU A 117 -3.26 6.10 9.08
N ALA A 118 -4.53 6.07 8.66
CA ALA A 118 -5.61 5.43 9.39
C ALA A 118 -5.45 3.90 9.45
N CYS A 119 -4.96 3.28 8.38
CA CYS A 119 -4.72 1.83 8.31
C CYS A 119 -3.44 1.41 9.06
N GLY A 120 -2.47 2.31 9.23
CA GLY A 120 -1.21 2.02 9.92
C GLY A 120 -0.43 0.87 9.26
N GLU A 121 -0.24 -0.24 9.98
CA GLU A 121 0.48 -1.43 9.48
C GLU A 121 -0.37 -2.33 8.56
N ASN A 122 -1.67 -2.08 8.46
CA ASN A 122 -2.54 -2.83 7.57
C ASN A 122 -2.28 -2.47 6.11
N ILE A 123 -2.71 -3.35 5.22
CA ILE A 123 -2.49 -3.18 3.79
C ILE A 123 -3.55 -2.22 3.24
N VAL A 124 -3.13 -1.23 2.49
CA VAL A 124 -4.02 -0.34 1.73
C VAL A 124 -3.45 -0.08 0.35
N GLY A 125 -4.30 -0.16 -0.67
CA GLY A 125 -3.91 0.09 -2.05
C GLY A 125 -5.01 0.70 -2.89
N ARG A 126 -4.61 1.27 -4.02
CA ARG A 126 -5.50 1.79 -5.05
C ARG A 126 -5.65 0.76 -6.16
N VAL A 127 -6.89 0.34 -6.42
CA VAL A 127 -7.19 -0.76 -7.35
C VAL A 127 -7.86 -0.31 -8.63
N GLY A 128 -8.39 0.91 -8.67
CA GLY A 128 -9.07 1.50 -9.82
C GLY A 128 -8.90 3.02 -9.86
N GLY A 129 -9.75 3.70 -10.62
CA GLY A 129 -9.76 5.16 -10.76
C GLY A 129 -9.84 5.89 -9.42
N GLU A 130 -10.96 5.73 -8.73
CA GLU A 130 -11.24 6.28 -7.40
C GLU A 130 -11.42 5.20 -6.32
N GLU A 131 -11.06 3.95 -6.65
CA GLU A 131 -11.31 2.77 -5.82
C GLU A 131 -10.07 2.40 -5.00
N PHE A 132 -10.29 2.10 -3.73
CA PHE A 132 -9.28 1.70 -2.76
C PHE A 132 -9.70 0.42 -2.05
N ILE A 133 -8.75 -0.43 -1.73
CA ILE A 133 -8.97 -1.61 -0.89
C ILE A 133 -8.04 -1.55 0.31
N ALA A 134 -8.59 -1.90 1.49
CA ALA A 134 -7.79 -2.17 2.67
C ALA A 134 -8.04 -3.59 3.18
N ILE A 135 -6.97 -4.25 3.64
CA ILE A 135 -7.04 -5.55 4.31
C ILE A 135 -6.67 -5.31 5.78
N ILE A 136 -7.62 -5.55 6.66
CA ILE A 136 -7.51 -5.25 8.09
C ILE A 136 -7.42 -6.54 8.87
N GLU A 137 -6.33 -6.73 9.61
CA GLU A 137 -6.25 -7.81 10.59
C GLU A 137 -7.04 -7.43 11.84
N SER A 138 -7.82 -8.37 12.37
CA SER A 138 -8.58 -8.17 13.62
C SER A 138 -7.65 -7.80 14.78
N LYS A 139 -7.76 -6.57 15.29
CA LYS A 139 -7.04 -6.09 16.47
C LYS A 139 -7.96 -6.19 17.70
N LYS A 140 -7.36 -6.48 18.87
CA LYS A 140 -8.13 -6.65 20.12
C LYS A 140 -8.73 -5.35 20.68
N ASP A 141 -8.25 -4.19 20.21
CA ASP A 141 -8.51 -2.89 20.87
C ASP A 141 -9.65 -2.08 20.24
N LYS A 142 -10.12 -2.47 19.04
CA LYS A 142 -11.24 -1.79 18.35
C LYS A 142 -12.05 -2.81 17.55
N THR A 143 -13.36 -2.60 17.51
CA THR A 143 -14.23 -3.37 16.59
C THR A 143 -13.98 -2.95 15.15
N LEU A 144 -14.36 -3.79 14.19
CA LEU A 144 -14.23 -3.49 12.77
C LEU A 144 -15.06 -2.26 12.38
N GLU A 145 -16.24 -2.12 12.99
CA GLU A 145 -17.15 -1.00 12.81
C GLU A 145 -16.53 0.32 13.30
N GLU A 146 -15.95 0.32 14.50
CA GLU A 146 -15.23 1.50 15.04
C GLU A 146 -14.04 1.88 14.17
N TYR A 147 -13.35 0.88 13.60
CA TYR A 147 -12.23 1.10 12.72
C TYR A 147 -12.66 1.76 11.41
N CYS A 148 -13.68 1.20 10.74
CA CYS A 148 -14.23 1.75 9.51
C CYS A 148 -14.79 3.16 9.71
N GLU A 149 -15.50 3.40 10.82
CA GLU A 149 -16.02 4.73 11.16
C GLU A 149 -14.89 5.73 11.41
N SER A 150 -13.76 5.30 12.00
CA SER A 150 -12.59 6.17 12.14
C SER A 150 -11.98 6.55 10.79
N ILE A 151 -11.92 5.61 9.83
CA ILE A 151 -11.48 5.89 8.45
C ILE A 151 -12.43 6.91 7.80
N ARG A 152 -13.74 6.65 7.85
CA ARG A 152 -14.74 7.53 7.25
C ARG A 152 -14.63 8.96 7.77
N LYS A 153 -14.51 9.11 9.10
CA LYS A 153 -14.32 10.42 9.75
C LYS A 153 -13.04 11.10 9.31
N SER A 154 -11.93 10.37 9.26
CA SER A 154 -10.67 10.94 8.80
C SER A 154 -10.74 11.46 7.37
N VAL A 155 -11.55 10.82 6.49
CA VAL A 155 -11.74 11.29 5.12
C VAL A 155 -12.69 12.49 5.04
N ILE A 156 -13.81 12.49 5.79
CA ILE A 156 -14.76 13.62 5.78
C ILE A 156 -14.18 14.90 6.38
N ASP A 157 -13.22 14.74 7.31
CA ASP A 157 -12.53 15.87 7.94
C ASP A 157 -11.43 16.47 7.05
N LEU A 158 -11.16 15.86 5.89
CA LEU A 158 -10.22 16.40 4.91
C LEU A 158 -10.75 17.71 4.32
N SER A 159 -9.90 18.71 4.32
CA SER A 159 -10.10 19.96 3.62
C SER A 159 -8.94 20.15 2.65
N ILE A 160 -9.13 19.72 1.40
CA ILE A 160 -8.06 19.63 0.40
C ILE A 160 -7.94 20.96 -0.30
N PRO A 161 -6.82 21.71 -0.11
CA PRO A 161 -6.64 22.98 -0.81
C PRO A 161 -6.36 22.75 -2.28
N PHE A 162 -7.10 23.44 -3.13
CA PHE A 162 -6.85 23.43 -4.58
C PHE A 162 -7.16 24.81 -5.17
N GLN A 163 -6.13 25.49 -5.68
CA GLN A 163 -6.20 26.90 -6.09
C GLN A 163 -6.79 27.78 -4.94
N ASP A 164 -7.81 28.58 -5.24
CA ASP A 164 -8.49 29.42 -4.25
C ASP A 164 -9.67 28.72 -3.54
N ASN A 165 -9.82 27.40 -3.75
CA ASN A 165 -10.93 26.59 -3.23
C ASN A 165 -10.45 25.54 -2.22
N LYS A 166 -11.43 24.97 -1.50
CA LYS A 166 -11.28 23.78 -0.67
C LYS A 166 -12.21 22.70 -1.17
N ILE A 167 -11.66 21.53 -1.47
CA ILE A 167 -12.44 20.36 -1.89
C ILE A 167 -12.74 19.53 -0.66
N ASN A 168 -14.03 19.32 -0.36
CA ASN A 168 -14.51 18.41 0.67
C ASN A 168 -15.05 17.16 -0.02
N ILE A 169 -14.80 16.02 0.57
CA ILE A 169 -15.16 14.72 0.01
C ILE A 169 -15.73 13.79 1.07
N THR A 170 -16.39 12.74 0.62
CA THR A 170 -16.78 11.60 1.45
C THR A 170 -16.35 10.31 0.77
N ILE A 171 -16.40 9.23 1.50
CA ILE A 171 -16.07 7.90 1.03
C ILE A 171 -17.18 6.91 1.41
N SER A 172 -17.52 6.02 0.49
CA SER A 172 -18.41 4.88 0.74
C SER A 172 -17.62 3.59 0.72
N GLY A 173 -18.05 2.60 1.48
CA GLY A 173 -17.37 1.31 1.49
C GLY A 173 -18.27 0.11 1.77
N GLY A 174 -17.84 -1.04 1.27
CA GLY A 174 -18.34 -2.36 1.61
C GLY A 174 -17.32 -3.13 2.43
N VAL A 175 -17.76 -3.77 3.49
CA VAL A 175 -16.92 -4.46 4.46
C VAL A 175 -17.34 -5.91 4.57
N ILE A 176 -16.36 -6.83 4.55
CA ILE A 176 -16.58 -8.26 4.70
C ILE A 176 -15.49 -8.90 5.53
N LYS A 177 -15.82 -9.92 6.33
CA LYS A 177 -14.85 -10.72 7.10
C LYS A 177 -14.51 -11.99 6.36
N SER A 178 -13.27 -12.46 6.47
CA SER A 178 -12.83 -13.70 5.84
C SER A 178 -13.60 -14.94 6.33
N SER A 179 -14.23 -14.87 7.50
CA SER A 179 -15.08 -15.94 8.04
C SER A 179 -16.44 -16.05 7.36
N GLU A 180 -16.87 -15.06 6.59
CA GLU A 180 -18.16 -15.04 5.91
C GLU A 180 -18.14 -15.75 4.55
N VAL A 181 -16.95 -16.07 4.02
CA VAL A 181 -16.75 -16.62 2.67
C VAL A 181 -15.80 -17.81 2.65
N LYS A 182 -15.77 -18.52 1.53
CA LYS A 182 -14.92 -19.71 1.33
C LYS A 182 -13.66 -19.43 0.53
N ASP A 183 -13.68 -18.43 -0.33
CA ASP A 183 -12.58 -18.09 -1.22
C ASP A 183 -12.48 -16.58 -1.47
N GLN A 184 -11.39 -16.19 -2.14
CA GLN A 184 -11.08 -14.81 -2.39
C GLN A 184 -11.97 -14.13 -3.43
N GLU A 185 -12.54 -14.88 -4.38
CA GLU A 185 -13.41 -14.32 -5.41
C GLU A 185 -14.73 -13.87 -4.79
N GLU A 186 -15.33 -14.74 -3.97
CA GLU A 186 -16.53 -14.42 -3.19
C GLU A 186 -16.26 -13.23 -2.24
N PHE A 187 -15.06 -13.16 -1.64
CA PHE A 187 -14.66 -12.11 -0.72
C PHE A 187 -14.67 -10.73 -1.36
N VAL A 188 -14.09 -10.61 -2.55
CA VAL A 188 -14.05 -9.34 -3.28
C VAL A 188 -15.45 -8.98 -3.81
N ASN A 189 -16.16 -9.94 -4.39
CA ASN A 189 -17.48 -9.71 -4.97
C ASN A 189 -18.50 -9.21 -3.93
N ILE A 190 -18.54 -9.80 -2.73
CA ILE A 190 -19.46 -9.35 -1.67
C ILE A 190 -19.04 -7.97 -1.14
N ALA A 191 -17.76 -7.67 -1.01
CA ALA A 191 -17.32 -6.33 -0.63
C ALA A 191 -17.80 -5.27 -1.63
N ASP A 192 -17.69 -5.56 -2.93
CA ASP A 192 -18.14 -4.66 -3.99
C ASP A 192 -19.67 -4.51 -4.04
N GLU A 193 -20.43 -5.60 -3.80
CA GLU A 193 -21.89 -5.53 -3.65
C GLU A 193 -22.30 -4.62 -2.48
N ARG A 194 -21.61 -4.74 -1.34
CA ARG A 194 -21.85 -3.90 -0.17
C ARG A 194 -21.44 -2.43 -0.42
N LEU A 195 -20.34 -2.19 -1.15
CA LEU A 195 -19.98 -0.85 -1.60
C LEU A 195 -21.06 -0.23 -2.51
N TYR A 196 -21.60 -1.02 -3.42
CA TYR A 196 -22.70 -0.57 -4.27
C TYR A 196 -23.95 -0.19 -3.44
N LYS A 197 -24.33 -1.02 -2.45
CA LYS A 197 -25.43 -0.69 -1.51
C LYS A 197 -25.13 0.59 -0.72
N ALA A 198 -23.88 0.81 -0.30
CA ALA A 198 -23.48 2.05 0.38
C ALA A 198 -23.71 3.28 -0.50
N LYS A 199 -23.36 3.19 -1.78
CA LYS A 199 -23.58 4.27 -2.77
C LYS A 199 -25.07 4.54 -3.00
N GLU A 200 -25.91 3.49 -3.12
CA GLU A 200 -27.35 3.63 -3.28
C GLU A 200 -28.06 4.12 -1.99
N GLY A 201 -27.55 3.70 -0.82
CA GLY A 201 -28.08 4.05 0.50
C GLY A 201 -27.82 5.48 0.97
N GLY A 202 -27.28 6.34 0.09
CA GLY A 202 -27.03 7.74 0.39
C GLY A 202 -25.57 8.13 0.51
N ARG A 203 -24.65 7.20 0.25
CA ARG A 203 -23.19 7.41 0.33
C ARG A 203 -22.67 7.72 1.74
N ASN A 204 -21.39 8.08 1.84
CA ASN A 204 -20.73 8.45 3.09
C ASN A 204 -20.98 7.47 4.25
N GLN A 205 -20.90 6.17 3.96
CA GLN A 205 -21.17 5.09 4.90
C GLN A 205 -20.43 3.81 4.54
N PHE A 206 -20.31 2.91 5.52
CA PHE A 206 -19.85 1.54 5.31
C PHE A 206 -21.00 0.54 5.54
N ILE A 207 -21.11 -0.46 4.66
CA ILE A 207 -22.10 -1.55 4.75
C ILE A 207 -21.38 -2.84 5.12
N TYR A 208 -21.95 -3.58 6.09
CA TYR A 208 -21.39 -4.79 6.69
C TYR A 208 -22.24 -6.05 6.40
N SER A 209 -23.42 -5.90 5.81
CA SER A 209 -24.35 -7.03 5.53
C SER A 209 -25.24 -6.76 4.32
#